data_6316fbe1577f0dd92b87d05363e65cef
#
_entry.id   6316fbe1577f0dd92b87d05363e65cef
#
_cell.length_a   1.000
_cell.length_b   1.000
_cell.length_c   1.000
_cell.angle_alpha   90.00
_cell.angle_beta   90.00
_cell.angle_gamma   90.00
#
_symmetry.space_group_name_H-M   'P 1'
#
loop_
_entity.id
_entity.type
_entity.pdbx_description
1 polymer ?
#
loop_
_entity_poly.entity_id
_entity_poly.type
_entity_poly.pdbx_seq_one_letter_code
_entity_poly.pdbx_strand_id
1 'polypeptide(L)'
;PLNDGRLVALEYTGQGFVPVLFEDPQPLEDLSAITFLGNEIVKKHPVVRDWTVGSPADIDIDAKEPNRGKYRPHREMSFANAYPIVEGYRDTIAPGWSFTFQDPMMLSRLDATISYSVDGDLPSDEKIHAEIDYSLLGWNFRYWHNYADFYDLFGPTERARKGDAFIVSHEKVLILDEPRELDLHFSAGYYTGLDTLPDNQNVPTSFEDLATLRLGLEYSHTRKSLGAVDHEKGFRWDAWGYGDYADNEFVAKARAGFDFGFSLPLKHSSIWLYNAAGFADGDEENSLANWFFGGYGNNYVDDGEVKRYREFHSFPGFEIDEIYGQDFARSMLEWNLPPYRFTEAGTPAFFLAWLRPALFAGYMATDLGGGDNEENYQTFGF
;
A
#
# COMPACT_ATOMS: atom_id res chain seq x y z
N PRO A 1 -24.81 19.28 7.90
CA PRO A 1 -25.42 20.30 8.72
C PRO A 1 -24.42 20.90 9.71
N LEU A 2 -24.54 22.19 9.97
CA LEU A 2 -23.79 22.89 11.02
C LEU A 2 -24.60 22.92 12.31
N ASN A 3 -23.92 23.15 13.46
CA ASN A 3 -24.58 23.19 14.77
C ASN A 3 -25.61 24.33 14.93
N ASP A 4 -25.60 25.33 14.06
CA ASP A 4 -26.50 26.47 14.00
C ASP A 4 -27.69 26.30 13.02
N GLY A 5 -27.86 25.08 12.47
CA GLY A 5 -28.95 24.73 11.55
C GLY A 5 -28.68 25.04 10.08
N ARG A 6 -27.54 25.64 9.75
CA ARG A 6 -27.13 25.86 8.36
C ARG A 6 -26.65 24.56 7.70
N LEU A 7 -26.73 24.51 6.38
CA LEU A 7 -26.25 23.37 5.58
C LEU A 7 -25.08 23.80 4.70
N VAL A 8 -24.02 22.98 4.68
CA VAL A 8 -22.97 23.08 3.68
C VAL A 8 -23.18 21.95 2.68
N ALA A 9 -23.27 22.30 1.40
CA ALA A 9 -23.31 21.36 0.30
C ALA A 9 -22.20 21.66 -0.71
N LEU A 10 -21.89 20.70 -1.56
CA LEU A 10 -20.93 20.88 -2.65
C LEU A 10 -21.69 21.10 -3.94
N GLU A 11 -21.53 22.28 -4.54
CA GLU A 11 -22.07 22.60 -5.86
C GLU A 11 -21.02 22.36 -6.95
N TYR A 12 -21.40 21.69 -8.02
CA TYR A 12 -20.54 21.51 -9.17
C TYR A 12 -20.67 22.70 -10.13
N THR A 13 -19.57 23.45 -10.30
CA THR A 13 -19.53 24.68 -11.10
C THR A 13 -18.94 24.51 -12.50
N GLY A 14 -18.64 23.28 -12.93
CA GLY A 14 -17.94 23.00 -14.18
C GLY A 14 -16.41 23.11 -14.09
N GLN A 15 -15.90 23.74 -13.03
CA GLN A 15 -14.46 23.80 -12.71
C GLN A 15 -14.11 22.96 -11.47
N GLY A 16 -15.10 22.27 -10.90
CA GLY A 16 -14.99 21.45 -9.72
C GLY A 16 -16.11 21.72 -8.70
N PHE A 17 -16.05 21.00 -7.60
CA PHE A 17 -17.00 21.17 -6.51
C PHE A 17 -16.59 22.36 -5.64
N VAL A 18 -17.54 23.27 -5.43
CA VAL A 18 -17.38 24.45 -4.57
C VAL A 18 -18.32 24.30 -3.37
N PRO A 19 -17.83 24.47 -2.12
CA PRO A 19 -18.72 24.46 -0.97
C PRO A 19 -19.63 25.69 -0.96
N VAL A 20 -20.93 25.44 -0.86
CA VAL A 20 -21.99 26.46 -0.78
C VAL A 20 -22.66 26.36 0.58
N LEU A 21 -22.90 27.51 1.20
CA LEU A 21 -23.59 27.61 2.48
C LEU A 21 -25.06 27.97 2.26
N PHE A 22 -25.96 27.13 2.76
CA PHE A 22 -27.40 27.42 2.84
C PHE A 22 -27.71 27.92 4.25
N GLU A 23 -28.10 29.20 4.36
CA GLU A 23 -28.35 29.83 5.64
C GLU A 23 -29.69 29.42 6.24
N ASP A 24 -30.70 29.17 5.42
CA ASP A 24 -32.04 28.74 5.84
C ASP A 24 -32.56 27.61 4.92
N PRO A 25 -32.04 26.37 5.09
CA PRO A 25 -32.46 25.25 4.25
C PRO A 25 -33.92 24.88 4.57
N GLN A 26 -34.82 25.07 3.62
CA GLN A 26 -36.19 24.63 3.74
C GLN A 26 -36.33 23.18 3.27
N PRO A 27 -37.01 22.29 4.02
CA PRO A 27 -37.29 20.95 3.57
C PRO A 27 -38.20 20.98 2.34
N LEU A 28 -37.92 20.11 1.38
CA LEU A 28 -38.77 19.93 0.21
C LEU A 28 -40.03 19.18 0.64
N GLU A 29 -41.16 19.86 0.75
CA GLU A 29 -42.41 19.24 1.23
C GLU A 29 -43.07 18.33 0.17
N ASP A 30 -42.81 18.58 -1.13
CA ASP A 30 -43.36 17.79 -2.23
C ASP A 30 -42.28 17.10 -3.05
N LEU A 31 -42.10 15.80 -2.80
CA LEU A 31 -41.16 14.97 -3.56
C LEU A 31 -41.56 14.77 -5.01
N SER A 32 -42.82 15.06 -5.39
CA SER A 32 -43.30 14.96 -6.79
C SER A 32 -42.66 16.05 -7.70
N ALA A 33 -42.16 17.13 -7.08
CA ALA A 33 -41.45 18.19 -7.78
C ALA A 33 -40.01 17.80 -8.20
N ILE A 34 -39.46 16.72 -7.64
CA ILE A 34 -38.12 16.22 -7.97
C ILE A 34 -38.19 15.50 -9.32
N THR A 35 -37.58 16.09 -10.33
CA THR A 35 -37.35 15.41 -11.61
C THR A 35 -36.03 14.65 -11.54
N PHE A 36 -36.12 13.34 -11.40
CA PHE A 36 -34.93 12.50 -11.41
C PHE A 36 -34.28 12.47 -12.79
N LEU A 37 -32.95 12.63 -12.83
CA LEU A 37 -32.19 12.58 -14.08
C LEU A 37 -32.48 11.32 -14.91
N GLY A 38 -32.71 10.18 -14.26
CA GLY A 38 -33.11 8.93 -14.91
C GLY A 38 -34.39 9.06 -15.72
N ASN A 39 -35.37 9.82 -15.26
CA ASN A 39 -36.63 10.05 -16.00
C ASN A 39 -36.39 10.89 -17.28
N GLU A 40 -35.48 11.83 -17.25
CA GLU A 40 -35.09 12.61 -18.41
C GLU A 40 -34.34 11.77 -19.45
N ILE A 41 -33.50 10.84 -18.97
CA ILE A 41 -32.82 9.87 -19.85
C ILE A 41 -33.84 8.95 -20.53
N VAL A 42 -34.83 8.42 -19.80
CA VAL A 42 -35.88 7.58 -20.32
C VAL A 42 -36.75 8.33 -21.37
N LYS A 43 -37.02 9.62 -21.17
CA LYS A 43 -37.71 10.44 -22.14
C LYS A 43 -36.95 10.57 -23.46
N LYS A 44 -35.64 10.77 -23.40
CA LYS A 44 -34.74 10.89 -24.55
C LYS A 44 -34.47 9.56 -25.24
N HIS A 45 -34.44 8.49 -24.48
CA HIS A 45 -34.07 7.13 -24.89
C HIS A 45 -35.13 6.12 -24.39
N PRO A 46 -36.32 6.04 -25.00
CA PRO A 46 -37.42 5.19 -24.50
C PRO A 46 -37.05 3.71 -24.31
N VAL A 47 -36.06 3.21 -25.08
CA VAL A 47 -35.57 1.82 -24.99
C VAL A 47 -35.02 1.47 -23.62
N VAL A 48 -34.48 2.45 -22.87
CA VAL A 48 -33.95 2.20 -21.51
C VAL A 48 -35.03 2.06 -20.43
N ARG A 49 -36.30 2.32 -20.80
CA ARG A 49 -37.43 2.10 -19.88
C ARG A 49 -37.54 0.64 -19.44
N ASP A 50 -37.27 -0.27 -20.37
CA ASP A 50 -37.37 -1.72 -20.12
C ASP A 50 -36.15 -2.27 -19.35
N TRP A 51 -35.11 -1.43 -19.17
CA TRP A 51 -33.93 -1.76 -18.38
C TRP A 51 -34.08 -1.35 -16.91
N THR A 52 -35.21 -0.74 -16.54
CA THR A 52 -35.41 -0.38 -15.13
C THR A 52 -35.52 -1.65 -14.29
N VAL A 53 -34.60 -1.80 -13.37
CA VAL A 53 -34.75 -2.74 -12.25
C VAL A 53 -35.93 -2.21 -11.41
N GLY A 54 -36.87 -3.06 -11.03
CA GLY A 54 -37.97 -2.68 -10.12
C GLY A 54 -37.43 -2.02 -8.85
N SER A 55 -38.24 -1.18 -8.22
CA SER A 55 -37.88 -0.55 -6.95
C SER A 55 -37.50 -1.63 -5.92
N PRO A 56 -36.43 -1.47 -5.16
CA PRO A 56 -36.17 -2.34 -4.01
C PRO A 56 -37.36 -2.44 -3.01
N ALA A 57 -38.21 -1.39 -2.99
CA ALA A 57 -39.44 -1.40 -2.18
C ALA A 57 -40.52 -2.37 -2.69
N ASP A 58 -40.46 -2.78 -3.96
CA ASP A 58 -41.40 -3.76 -4.56
C ASP A 58 -41.00 -5.20 -4.25
N ILE A 59 -39.86 -5.42 -3.61
CA ILE A 59 -39.40 -6.74 -3.18
C ILE A 59 -40.13 -7.10 -1.89
N ASP A 60 -41.02 -8.08 -1.97
CA ASP A 60 -41.64 -8.66 -0.80
C ASP A 60 -40.58 -9.44 0.02
N ILE A 61 -40.03 -8.79 1.02
CA ILE A 61 -39.00 -9.35 1.90
C ILE A 61 -39.60 -10.47 2.77
N ASP A 62 -40.86 -10.33 3.13
CA ASP A 62 -41.54 -11.31 3.99
C ASP A 62 -41.87 -12.62 3.25
N ALA A 63 -42.06 -12.55 1.93
CA ALA A 63 -42.21 -13.72 1.07
C ALA A 63 -40.91 -14.46 0.79
N LYS A 64 -39.76 -13.86 1.08
CA LYS A 64 -38.48 -14.53 0.99
C LYS A 64 -38.12 -15.18 2.30
N GLU A 65 -38.12 -16.49 2.34
CA GLU A 65 -37.60 -17.21 3.50
C GLU A 65 -36.09 -16.85 3.67
N PRO A 66 -35.74 -16.12 4.76
CA PRO A 66 -34.34 -15.81 4.99
C PRO A 66 -33.60 -17.10 5.33
N ASN A 67 -32.57 -17.42 4.61
CA ASN A 67 -31.69 -18.53 4.97
C ASN A 67 -30.97 -18.15 6.28
N ARG A 68 -31.51 -18.58 7.42
CA ARG A 68 -30.96 -18.28 8.73
C ARG A 68 -29.91 -19.32 9.09
N GLY A 69 -28.66 -18.95 9.06
CA GLY A 69 -27.54 -19.80 9.41
C GLY A 69 -26.30 -19.00 9.76
N LYS A 70 -25.30 -19.68 10.32
CA LYS A 70 -23.99 -19.10 10.50
C LYS A 70 -23.28 -19.13 9.15
N TYR A 71 -23.04 -17.97 8.56
CA TYR A 71 -22.25 -17.84 7.34
C TYR A 71 -20.81 -18.32 7.58
N ARG A 72 -20.29 -19.11 6.64
CA ARG A 72 -18.93 -19.67 6.71
C ARG A 72 -18.19 -19.34 5.40
N PRO A 73 -17.47 -18.24 5.32
CA PRO A 73 -16.86 -17.74 4.08
C PRO A 73 -16.08 -18.80 3.32
N HIS A 74 -15.22 -19.56 4.02
CA HIS A 74 -14.39 -20.60 3.42
C HIS A 74 -15.16 -21.77 2.77
N ARG A 75 -16.45 -21.95 3.07
CA ARG A 75 -17.32 -22.99 2.48
C ARG A 75 -18.13 -22.48 1.30
N GLU A 76 -18.32 -21.17 1.22
CA GLU A 76 -19.09 -20.51 0.18
C GLU A 76 -18.19 -20.00 -0.96
N MET A 77 -16.92 -20.32 -0.91
CA MET A 77 -15.97 -19.95 -1.96
C MET A 77 -16.31 -20.61 -3.29
N SER A 78 -16.29 -19.84 -4.34
CA SER A 78 -16.52 -20.31 -5.71
C SER A 78 -15.49 -19.69 -6.65
N PHE A 79 -15.30 -20.33 -7.80
CA PHE A 79 -14.43 -19.80 -8.85
C PHE A 79 -14.97 -18.46 -9.34
N ALA A 80 -14.13 -17.41 -9.30
CA ALA A 80 -14.48 -16.06 -9.72
C ALA A 80 -13.93 -15.74 -11.11
N ASN A 81 -12.63 -15.94 -11.33
CA ASN A 81 -11.99 -15.68 -12.60
C ASN A 81 -10.68 -16.47 -12.80
N ALA A 82 -10.21 -16.50 -14.04
CA ALA A 82 -8.85 -16.88 -14.41
C ALA A 82 -8.39 -16.02 -15.59
N TYR A 83 -7.11 -15.66 -15.60
CA TYR A 83 -6.52 -14.89 -16.69
C TYR A 83 -5.04 -15.23 -16.87
N PRO A 84 -4.52 -15.11 -18.11
CA PRO A 84 -3.10 -15.29 -18.37
C PRO A 84 -2.30 -14.14 -17.78
N ILE A 85 -1.11 -14.46 -17.28
CA ILE A 85 -0.15 -13.50 -16.74
C ILE A 85 1.21 -13.67 -17.40
N VAL A 86 2.04 -12.64 -17.25
CA VAL A 86 3.48 -12.71 -17.54
C VAL A 86 4.20 -12.10 -16.34
N GLU A 87 5.03 -12.87 -15.72
CA GLU A 87 5.87 -12.49 -14.58
C GLU A 87 7.34 -12.43 -14.99
N GLY A 88 8.16 -11.80 -14.16
CA GLY A 88 9.61 -11.81 -14.24
C GLY A 88 10.20 -12.66 -13.13
N TYR A 89 11.20 -13.46 -13.46
CA TYR A 89 12.03 -14.13 -12.47
C TYR A 89 13.50 -13.94 -12.85
N ARG A 90 14.23 -13.21 -12.01
CA ARG A 90 15.57 -12.72 -12.35
C ARG A 90 15.51 -11.97 -13.69
N ASP A 91 16.35 -12.29 -14.66
CA ASP A 91 16.37 -11.63 -15.98
C ASP A 91 15.47 -12.33 -17.02
N THR A 92 14.56 -13.20 -16.61
CA THR A 92 13.74 -14.02 -17.53
C THR A 92 12.24 -13.76 -17.37
N ILE A 93 11.49 -13.99 -18.46
CA ILE A 93 10.03 -13.95 -18.43
C ILE A 93 9.44 -15.31 -18.10
N ALA A 94 8.38 -15.31 -17.31
CA ALA A 94 7.62 -16.49 -16.90
C ALA A 94 6.14 -16.31 -17.23
N PRO A 95 5.67 -16.78 -18.42
CA PRO A 95 4.24 -16.81 -18.72
C PRO A 95 3.51 -17.82 -17.82
N GLY A 96 2.28 -17.48 -17.45
CA GLY A 96 1.51 -18.27 -16.52
C GLY A 96 0.03 -17.97 -16.49
N TRP A 97 -0.63 -18.41 -15.44
CA TRP A 97 -2.05 -18.20 -15.17
C TRP A 97 -2.27 -17.83 -13.71
N SER A 98 -3.21 -16.90 -13.50
CA SER A 98 -3.74 -16.57 -12.20
C SER A 98 -5.20 -17.02 -12.10
N PHE A 99 -5.59 -17.54 -10.93
CA PHE A 99 -6.92 -18.04 -10.61
C PHE A 99 -7.39 -17.38 -9.32
N THR A 100 -8.63 -16.87 -9.31
CA THR A 100 -9.25 -16.30 -8.11
C THR A 100 -10.49 -17.09 -7.73
N PHE A 101 -10.58 -17.42 -6.44
CA PHE A 101 -11.78 -17.97 -5.80
C PHE A 101 -12.16 -17.03 -4.66
N GLN A 102 -13.45 -16.73 -4.52
CA GLN A 102 -13.94 -15.89 -3.44
C GLN A 102 -15.35 -16.25 -3.01
N ASP A 103 -15.71 -15.89 -1.80
CA ASP A 103 -17.09 -15.98 -1.33
C ASP A 103 -17.89 -14.73 -1.72
N PRO A 104 -19.24 -14.81 -1.81
CA PRO A 104 -20.09 -13.68 -2.21
C PRO A 104 -20.00 -12.44 -1.32
N MET A 105 -19.57 -12.60 -0.07
CA MET A 105 -19.41 -11.51 0.90
C MET A 105 -18.00 -10.91 0.90
N MET A 106 -17.08 -11.44 0.10
CA MET A 106 -15.67 -11.03 0.03
C MET A 106 -14.92 -11.11 1.38
N LEU A 107 -15.34 -12.02 2.26
CA LEU A 107 -14.69 -12.27 3.55
C LEU A 107 -13.63 -13.35 3.49
N SER A 108 -13.59 -14.10 2.38
CA SER A 108 -12.61 -15.14 2.10
C SER A 108 -12.25 -15.09 0.62
N ARG A 109 -10.96 -15.03 0.33
CA ARG A 109 -10.44 -15.00 -1.03
C ARG A 109 -9.19 -15.86 -1.12
N LEU A 110 -9.08 -16.63 -2.21
CA LEU A 110 -7.91 -17.39 -2.59
C LEU A 110 -7.48 -16.97 -3.98
N ASP A 111 -6.29 -16.44 -4.08
CA ASP A 111 -5.59 -16.23 -5.35
C ASP A 111 -4.49 -17.29 -5.48
N ALA A 112 -4.41 -17.90 -6.64
CA ALA A 112 -3.39 -18.92 -6.95
C ALA A 112 -2.79 -18.60 -8.31
N THR A 113 -1.48 -18.46 -8.35
CA THR A 113 -0.72 -18.16 -9.56
C THR A 113 0.28 -19.26 -9.82
N ILE A 114 0.44 -19.62 -11.08
CA ILE A 114 1.49 -20.53 -11.54
C ILE A 114 2.06 -20.03 -12.84
N SER A 115 3.40 -19.99 -12.91
CA SER A 115 4.12 -19.56 -14.11
C SER A 115 5.37 -20.41 -14.36
N TYR A 116 5.94 -20.29 -15.53
CA TYR A 116 7.11 -21.08 -15.95
C TYR A 116 8.09 -20.20 -16.71
N SER A 117 9.33 -20.12 -16.23
CA SER A 117 10.42 -19.44 -16.93
C SER A 117 10.83 -20.21 -18.18
N VAL A 118 10.78 -19.49 -19.31
CA VAL A 118 11.05 -20.08 -20.64
C VAL A 118 12.53 -20.13 -21.00
N ASP A 119 13.39 -19.47 -20.23
CA ASP A 119 14.82 -19.42 -20.47
C ASP A 119 15.50 -20.78 -20.25
N GLY A 120 16.42 -21.11 -21.16
CA GLY A 120 17.20 -22.34 -21.12
C GLY A 120 18.29 -22.35 -20.04
N ASP A 121 18.80 -21.19 -19.66
CA ASP A 121 19.98 -21.04 -18.78
C ASP A 121 19.64 -21.16 -17.30
N LEU A 122 18.36 -21.00 -16.90
CA LEU A 122 17.92 -21.22 -15.53
C LEU A 122 18.01 -22.68 -15.11
N PRO A 123 18.45 -23.00 -13.88
CA PRO A 123 18.36 -24.31 -13.27
C PRO A 123 16.95 -24.88 -13.36
N SER A 124 16.83 -26.20 -13.54
CA SER A 124 15.51 -26.84 -13.75
C SER A 124 14.57 -26.71 -12.54
N ASP A 125 15.11 -26.61 -11.34
CA ASP A 125 14.42 -26.41 -10.07
C ASP A 125 13.95 -24.98 -9.85
N GLU A 126 14.48 -24.02 -10.61
CA GLU A 126 14.08 -22.61 -10.54
C GLU A 126 13.11 -22.21 -11.66
N LYS A 127 12.67 -23.12 -12.54
CA LYS A 127 11.80 -22.77 -13.69
C LYS A 127 10.33 -22.69 -13.39
N ILE A 128 9.86 -23.31 -12.32
CA ILE A 128 8.46 -23.28 -11.91
C ILE A 128 8.31 -22.25 -10.80
N HIS A 129 7.29 -21.40 -10.94
CA HIS A 129 6.94 -20.39 -9.96
C HIS A 129 5.50 -20.58 -9.54
N ALA A 130 5.22 -20.47 -8.25
CA ALA A 130 3.86 -20.56 -7.74
C ALA A 130 3.66 -19.62 -6.56
N GLU A 131 2.48 -19.00 -6.51
CA GLU A 131 2.01 -18.21 -5.39
C GLU A 131 0.60 -18.67 -5.02
N ILE A 132 0.36 -18.81 -3.73
CA ILE A 132 -0.97 -19.02 -3.15
C ILE A 132 -1.16 -17.98 -2.05
N ASP A 133 -2.16 -17.15 -2.20
CA ASP A 133 -2.56 -16.14 -1.21
C ASP A 133 -4.00 -16.43 -0.76
N TYR A 134 -4.19 -16.76 0.50
CA TYR A 134 -5.49 -17.03 1.07
C TYR A 134 -5.81 -16.03 2.20
N SER A 135 -6.80 -15.19 1.98
CA SER A 135 -7.28 -14.22 2.97
C SER A 135 -8.61 -14.66 3.61
N LEU A 136 -8.72 -14.47 4.92
CA LEU A 136 -9.91 -14.77 5.70
C LEU A 136 -10.02 -13.87 6.94
N LEU A 137 -11.01 -12.94 6.96
CA LEU A 137 -11.34 -12.13 8.14
C LEU A 137 -10.11 -11.41 8.76
N GLY A 138 -9.28 -10.80 7.94
CA GLY A 138 -8.06 -10.10 8.36
C GLY A 138 -6.84 -10.99 8.56
N TRP A 139 -6.98 -12.31 8.47
CA TRP A 139 -5.86 -13.23 8.34
C TRP A 139 -5.48 -13.41 6.88
N ASN A 140 -4.19 -13.50 6.62
CA ASN A 140 -3.63 -13.82 5.32
C ASN A 140 -2.63 -14.97 5.48
N PHE A 141 -2.75 -15.99 4.62
CA PHE A 141 -1.87 -17.16 4.55
C PHE A 141 -1.27 -17.20 3.16
N ARG A 142 0.04 -17.11 3.07
CA ARG A 142 0.75 -17.04 1.81
C ARG A 142 1.77 -18.15 1.68
N TYR A 143 1.82 -18.75 0.51
CA TYR A 143 2.85 -19.68 0.11
C TYR A 143 3.46 -19.24 -1.21
N TRP A 144 4.78 -19.20 -1.27
CA TRP A 144 5.55 -18.95 -2.47
C TRP A 144 6.47 -20.10 -2.77
N HIS A 145 6.66 -20.41 -4.04
CA HIS A 145 7.68 -21.28 -4.58
C HIS A 145 8.39 -20.57 -5.73
N ASN A 146 9.69 -20.32 -5.59
CA ASN A 146 10.49 -19.52 -6.53
C ASN A 146 9.71 -18.29 -6.98
N TYR A 147 9.38 -17.41 -6.05
CA TYR A 147 8.50 -16.27 -6.26
C TYR A 147 8.93 -15.42 -7.45
N ALA A 148 8.04 -15.18 -8.39
CA ALA A 148 8.19 -14.31 -9.54
C ALA A 148 7.27 -13.08 -9.42
N ASP A 149 7.70 -11.94 -9.96
CA ASP A 149 6.96 -10.68 -9.90
C ASP A 149 6.88 -10.08 -11.31
N PHE A 150 5.74 -9.50 -11.66
CA PHE A 150 5.57 -8.82 -12.96
C PHE A 150 6.58 -7.66 -13.15
N TYR A 151 6.91 -6.95 -12.09
CA TYR A 151 7.78 -5.78 -12.14
C TYR A 151 9.28 -6.07 -11.97
N ASP A 152 9.62 -7.32 -11.74
CA ASP A 152 11.00 -7.75 -11.52
C ASP A 152 11.92 -7.43 -12.71
N LEU A 153 11.39 -7.49 -13.94
CA LEU A 153 12.12 -7.14 -15.16
C LEU A 153 12.33 -5.63 -15.38
N PHE A 154 11.61 -4.78 -14.67
CA PHE A 154 11.55 -3.34 -14.94
C PHE A 154 12.03 -2.48 -13.78
N GLY A 155 12.20 -3.05 -12.62
CA GLY A 155 12.64 -2.37 -11.42
C GLY A 155 14.14 -2.50 -11.16
N PRO A 156 14.72 -1.61 -10.36
CA PRO A 156 16.10 -1.72 -9.91
C PRO A 156 16.30 -2.77 -8.81
N THR A 157 15.22 -3.29 -8.26
CA THR A 157 15.21 -4.37 -7.25
C THR A 157 14.63 -5.62 -7.85
N GLU A 158 15.31 -6.72 -7.64
CA GLU A 158 14.82 -8.05 -7.98
C GLU A 158 13.95 -8.57 -6.83
N ARG A 159 12.62 -8.56 -7.02
CA ARG A 159 11.69 -9.15 -6.05
C ARG A 159 11.58 -10.65 -6.17
N ALA A 160 11.98 -11.20 -7.31
CA ALA A 160 12.06 -12.63 -7.56
C ALA A 160 12.92 -13.31 -6.50
N ARG A 161 12.45 -14.44 -5.97
CA ARG A 161 13.10 -15.10 -4.86
C ARG A 161 13.12 -16.59 -5.04
N LYS A 162 14.30 -17.16 -4.93
CA LYS A 162 14.50 -18.61 -4.92
C LYS A 162 13.95 -19.24 -3.64
N GLY A 163 13.48 -20.48 -3.76
CA GLY A 163 13.05 -21.31 -2.64
C GLY A 163 11.58 -21.16 -2.27
N ASP A 164 11.22 -21.67 -1.12
CA ASP A 164 9.86 -21.68 -0.62
C ASP A 164 9.69 -20.67 0.53
N ALA A 165 8.50 -20.06 0.61
CA ALA A 165 8.12 -19.21 1.72
C ALA A 165 6.71 -19.55 2.21
N PHE A 166 6.54 -19.62 3.54
CA PHE A 166 5.25 -19.78 4.21
C PHE A 166 5.07 -18.59 5.16
N ILE A 167 4.08 -17.75 4.89
CA ILE A 167 3.86 -16.52 5.64
C ILE A 167 2.43 -16.50 6.16
N VAL A 168 2.27 -16.16 7.44
CA VAL A 168 0.98 -15.89 8.07
C VAL A 168 1.00 -14.46 8.56
N SER A 169 0.00 -13.66 8.19
CA SER A 169 -0.13 -12.31 8.66
C SER A 169 -1.55 -12.00 9.14
N HIS A 170 -1.67 -11.02 9.99
CA HIS A 170 -2.92 -10.51 10.50
C HIS A 170 -2.86 -9.01 10.64
N GLU A 171 -3.89 -8.35 10.12
CA GLU A 171 -4.07 -6.91 10.26
C GLU A 171 -5.38 -6.65 11.00
N LYS A 172 -5.33 -5.71 11.96
CA LYS A 172 -6.49 -5.34 12.75
C LYS A 172 -6.51 -3.85 13.01
N VAL A 173 -7.57 -3.21 12.54
CA VAL A 173 -7.89 -1.83 12.88
C VAL A 173 -8.31 -1.76 14.35
N LEU A 174 -7.56 -1.03 15.18
CA LEU A 174 -7.81 -0.83 16.61
C LEU A 174 -8.63 0.44 16.87
N ILE A 175 -8.35 1.50 16.09
CA ILE A 175 -9.09 2.77 16.12
C ILE A 175 -9.43 3.14 14.69
N LEU A 176 -10.73 3.37 14.42
CA LEU A 176 -11.23 3.96 13.18
C LEU A 176 -12.20 5.06 13.55
N ASP A 177 -11.68 6.28 13.68
CA ASP A 177 -12.46 7.47 14.03
C ASP A 177 -11.85 8.67 13.28
N GLU A 178 -12.18 8.72 11.99
CA GLU A 178 -11.66 9.71 11.04
C GLU A 178 -11.49 11.13 11.64
N PRO A 179 -10.33 11.74 11.57
CA PRO A 179 -9.14 11.34 10.81
C PRO A 179 -8.11 10.52 11.63
N ARG A 180 -8.53 9.84 12.69
CA ARG A 180 -7.68 8.99 13.53
C ARG A 180 -7.83 7.53 13.13
N GLU A 181 -6.71 6.89 12.87
CA GLU A 181 -6.61 5.48 12.58
C GLU A 181 -5.44 4.86 13.34
N LEU A 182 -5.63 3.69 13.90
CA LEU A 182 -4.58 2.91 14.54
C LEU A 182 -4.71 1.46 14.10
N ASP A 183 -3.67 0.94 13.47
CA ASP A 183 -3.60 -0.40 12.96
C ASP A 183 -2.55 -1.24 13.69
N LEU A 184 -2.90 -2.49 13.91
CA LEU A 184 -2.01 -3.53 14.43
C LEU A 184 -1.69 -4.50 13.31
N HIS A 185 -0.40 -4.71 13.06
CA HIS A 185 0.14 -5.64 12.10
C HIS A 185 0.92 -6.75 12.79
N PHE A 186 0.68 -7.96 12.35
CA PHE A 186 1.42 -9.15 12.77
C PHE A 186 1.79 -9.96 11.53
N SER A 187 3.01 -10.47 11.49
CA SER A 187 3.43 -11.42 10.47
C SER A 187 4.46 -12.40 11.04
N ALA A 188 4.33 -13.67 10.67
CA ALA A 188 5.31 -14.69 10.92
C ALA A 188 5.58 -15.45 9.62
N GLY A 189 6.86 -15.63 9.27
CA GLY A 189 7.29 -16.26 8.03
C GLY A 189 8.33 -17.34 8.28
N TYR A 190 8.36 -18.33 7.40
CA TYR A 190 9.43 -19.30 7.30
C TYR A 190 9.83 -19.42 5.83
N TYR A 191 11.10 -19.27 5.56
CA TYR A 191 11.69 -19.32 4.24
C TYR A 191 12.72 -20.45 4.20
N THR A 192 12.83 -21.13 3.05
CA THR A 192 13.81 -22.19 2.83
C THR A 192 14.34 -22.14 1.40
N GLY A 193 15.60 -22.51 1.21
CA GLY A 193 16.27 -22.44 -0.10
C GLY A 193 16.61 -21.02 -0.54
N LEU A 194 16.78 -20.08 0.42
CA LEU A 194 17.14 -18.68 0.15
C LEU A 194 18.57 -18.53 -0.36
N ASP A 195 18.78 -17.49 -1.15
CA ASP A 195 20.09 -16.97 -1.55
C ASP A 195 20.26 -15.47 -1.23
N THR A 196 19.15 -14.74 -0.98
CA THR A 196 19.12 -13.31 -0.65
C THR A 196 18.15 -13.02 0.48
N LEU A 197 18.30 -11.87 1.18
CA LEU A 197 17.39 -11.45 2.25
C LEU A 197 15.97 -11.16 1.73
N PRO A 198 14.91 -11.58 2.43
CA PRO A 198 13.53 -11.33 2.03
C PRO A 198 13.15 -9.87 1.79
N ASP A 199 13.57 -8.97 2.67
CA ASP A 199 13.22 -7.56 2.60
C ASP A 199 14.28 -6.71 1.88
N ASN A 200 15.50 -7.27 1.70
CA ASN A 200 16.65 -6.62 1.07
C ASN A 200 17.25 -7.55 0.02
N GLN A 201 16.57 -7.69 -1.09
CA GLN A 201 16.76 -8.71 -2.12
C GLN A 201 18.12 -8.67 -2.82
N ASN A 202 18.81 -7.52 -2.76
CA ASN A 202 20.16 -7.38 -3.33
C ASN A 202 21.26 -7.76 -2.33
N VAL A 203 20.90 -8.15 -1.11
CA VAL A 203 21.84 -8.56 -0.07
C VAL A 203 21.91 -10.08 -0.04
N PRO A 204 23.01 -10.69 -0.48
CA PRO A 204 23.17 -12.15 -0.45
C PRO A 204 23.25 -12.66 0.99
N THR A 205 22.80 -13.89 1.23
CA THR A 205 22.88 -14.57 2.52
C THR A 205 23.76 -15.81 2.45
N SER A 206 24.35 -16.17 3.60
CA SER A 206 25.06 -17.44 3.77
C SER A 206 24.15 -18.57 4.28
N PHE A 207 22.92 -18.25 4.68
CA PHE A 207 21.94 -19.21 5.22
C PHE A 207 20.84 -19.48 4.16
N GLU A 208 20.35 -20.73 4.19
CA GLU A 208 19.26 -21.17 3.32
C GLU A 208 17.88 -21.08 3.99
N ASP A 209 17.84 -21.20 5.31
CA ASP A 209 16.61 -21.21 6.10
C ASP A 209 16.52 -19.98 7.02
N LEU A 210 15.34 -19.35 7.03
CA LEU A 210 15.06 -18.17 7.83
C LEU A 210 13.66 -18.21 8.42
N ALA A 211 13.52 -18.05 9.72
CA ALA A 211 12.23 -17.75 10.35
C ALA A 211 12.16 -16.27 10.74
N THR A 212 11.01 -15.65 10.45
CA THR A 212 10.79 -14.22 10.71
C THR A 212 9.57 -13.98 11.57
N LEU A 213 9.63 -12.95 12.41
CA LEU A 213 8.50 -12.44 13.19
C LEU A 213 8.46 -10.92 13.06
N ARG A 214 7.29 -10.35 12.77
CA ARG A 214 7.07 -8.91 12.66
C ARG A 214 5.85 -8.51 13.47
N LEU A 215 5.96 -7.46 14.26
CA LEU A 215 4.86 -6.88 15.02
C LEU A 215 4.93 -5.36 14.87
N GLY A 216 3.84 -4.74 14.42
CA GLY A 216 3.78 -3.32 14.13
C GLY A 216 2.54 -2.65 14.66
N LEU A 217 2.67 -1.38 15.00
CA LEU A 217 1.59 -0.44 15.24
C LEU A 217 1.79 0.78 14.35
N GLU A 218 0.76 1.19 13.64
CA GLU A 218 0.76 2.38 12.80
C GLU A 218 -0.40 3.29 13.17
N TYR A 219 -0.10 4.54 13.49
CA TYR A 219 -1.09 5.54 13.82
C TYR A 219 -1.06 6.69 12.85
N SER A 220 -2.22 7.08 12.36
CA SER A 220 -2.41 8.24 11.49
C SER A 220 -3.43 9.20 12.08
N HIS A 221 -3.10 10.50 12.08
CA HIS A 221 -4.01 11.61 12.34
C HIS A 221 -3.68 12.75 11.39
N THR A 222 -3.99 12.58 10.14
CA THR A 222 -3.64 13.52 9.09
C THR A 222 -4.89 14.11 8.44
N ARG A 223 -4.76 15.28 7.85
CA ARG A 223 -5.87 15.97 7.19
C ARG A 223 -5.47 16.46 5.82
N LYS A 224 -6.43 16.36 4.92
CA LYS A 224 -6.37 16.78 3.55
C LYS A 224 -7.51 17.75 3.26
N SER A 225 -7.19 18.94 2.76
CA SER A 225 -8.22 19.90 2.39
C SER A 225 -8.85 19.54 1.05
N LEU A 226 -10.06 20.05 0.80
CA LEU A 226 -10.75 19.82 -0.46
C LEU A 226 -9.91 20.33 -1.64
N GLY A 227 -9.61 19.45 -2.58
CA GLY A 227 -8.78 19.74 -3.73
C GLY A 227 -7.27 19.58 -3.51
N ALA A 228 -6.81 19.23 -2.32
CA ALA A 228 -5.42 18.81 -2.14
C ALA A 228 -5.15 17.43 -2.79
N VAL A 229 -3.94 17.20 -3.25
CA VAL A 229 -3.51 15.90 -3.80
C VAL A 229 -2.94 14.98 -2.74
N ASP A 230 -2.53 15.53 -1.59
CA ASP A 230 -1.89 14.81 -0.50
C ASP A 230 -2.26 15.42 0.85
N HIS A 231 -1.91 14.76 1.95
CA HIS A 231 -2.09 15.28 3.30
C HIS A 231 -1.28 16.58 3.50
N GLU A 232 -1.91 17.57 4.14
CA GLU A 232 -1.32 18.90 4.31
C GLU A 232 -0.90 19.18 5.73
N LYS A 233 -1.48 18.47 6.71
CA LYS A 233 -1.17 18.65 8.13
C LYS A 233 -1.55 17.45 8.95
N GLY A 234 -0.96 17.35 10.13
CA GLY A 234 -1.20 16.31 11.12
C GLY A 234 0.07 15.61 11.54
N PHE A 235 -0.07 14.42 12.08
CA PHE A 235 1.07 13.59 12.44
C PHE A 235 0.73 12.12 12.25
N ARG A 236 1.79 11.33 12.07
CA ARG A 236 1.78 9.85 12.03
C ARG A 236 2.90 9.35 12.92
N TRP A 237 2.72 8.18 13.46
CA TRP A 237 3.81 7.44 14.08
C TRP A 237 3.65 5.96 13.81
N ASP A 238 4.76 5.26 13.78
CA ASP A 238 4.81 3.83 13.70
C ASP A 238 5.83 3.27 14.70
N ALA A 239 5.61 2.04 15.13
CA ALA A 239 6.53 1.29 15.96
C ALA A 239 6.52 -0.18 15.55
N TRP A 240 7.68 -0.71 15.22
CA TRP A 240 7.85 -2.07 14.72
C TRP A 240 8.91 -2.83 15.51
N GLY A 241 8.59 -4.09 15.80
CA GLY A 241 9.54 -5.07 16.32
C GLY A 241 9.72 -6.22 15.33
N TYR A 242 10.95 -6.66 15.18
CA TYR A 242 11.36 -7.72 14.26
C TYR A 242 12.16 -8.76 15.03
N GLY A 243 11.95 -10.03 14.69
CA GLY A 243 12.76 -11.14 15.16
C GLY A 243 13.09 -12.02 13.98
N ASP A 244 14.36 -12.29 13.74
CA ASP A 244 14.86 -13.13 12.67
C ASP A 244 15.70 -14.26 13.28
N TYR A 245 15.53 -15.49 12.78
CA TYR A 245 16.27 -16.65 13.25
C TYR A 245 16.80 -17.44 12.06
N ALA A 246 18.13 -17.51 11.94
CA ALA A 246 18.85 -18.28 10.92
C ALA A 246 20.16 -18.79 11.52
N ASP A 247 20.68 -19.91 11.04
CA ASP A 247 21.96 -20.51 11.46
C ASP A 247 22.14 -20.64 12.99
N ASN A 248 21.05 -20.93 13.71
CA ASN A 248 20.99 -21.01 15.19
C ASN A 248 21.23 -19.65 15.92
N GLU A 249 21.15 -18.55 15.21
CA GLU A 249 21.24 -17.22 15.77
C GLU A 249 19.87 -16.51 15.72
N PHE A 250 19.53 -15.78 16.77
CA PHE A 250 18.35 -14.96 16.83
C PHE A 250 18.76 -13.49 16.86
N VAL A 251 18.25 -12.73 15.90
CA VAL A 251 18.45 -11.29 15.79
C VAL A 251 17.16 -10.57 16.11
N ALA A 252 17.20 -9.63 17.04
CA ALA A 252 16.07 -8.74 17.34
C ALA A 252 16.35 -7.34 16.79
N LYS A 253 15.35 -6.75 16.12
CA LYS A 253 15.40 -5.36 15.66
C LYS A 253 14.17 -4.59 16.12
N ALA A 254 14.30 -3.30 16.34
CA ALA A 254 13.16 -2.43 16.58
C ALA A 254 13.34 -1.10 15.84
N ARG A 255 12.22 -0.56 15.35
CA ARG A 255 12.15 0.71 14.65
C ARG A 255 10.97 1.52 15.15
N ALA A 256 11.13 2.84 15.19
CA ALA A 256 10.04 3.77 15.39
C ALA A 256 10.14 4.91 14.37
N GLY A 257 8.98 5.38 13.89
CA GLY A 257 8.83 6.53 13.03
C GLY A 257 7.93 7.59 13.66
N PHE A 258 8.17 8.85 13.33
CA PHE A 258 7.30 9.95 13.69
C PHE A 258 7.35 11.05 12.63
N ASP A 259 6.22 11.27 11.99
CA ASP A 259 6.04 12.27 10.95
C ASP A 259 5.11 13.38 11.44
N PHE A 260 5.48 14.62 11.14
CA PHE A 260 4.69 15.78 11.49
C PHE A 260 4.61 16.78 10.34
N GLY A 261 3.39 17.25 10.04
CA GLY A 261 3.15 18.18 8.96
C GLY A 261 2.23 19.33 9.32
N PHE A 262 2.45 20.48 8.69
CA PHE A 262 1.60 21.66 8.81
C PHE A 262 1.41 22.36 7.47
N SER A 263 0.18 22.90 7.30
CA SER A 263 -0.18 23.66 6.10
C SER A 263 0.46 25.04 6.12
N LEU A 264 0.91 25.50 4.97
CA LEU A 264 1.38 26.86 4.77
C LEU A 264 0.24 27.78 4.30
N PRO A 265 0.41 29.13 4.35
CA PRO A 265 -0.58 30.07 3.83
C PRO A 265 -0.86 29.94 2.34
N LEU A 266 0.07 29.38 1.57
CA LEU A 266 -0.15 29.06 0.16
C LEU A 266 -1.10 27.87 0.03
N LYS A 267 -2.12 28.02 -0.81
CA LYS A 267 -3.13 26.98 -1.01
C LYS A 267 -2.49 25.65 -1.41
N HIS A 268 -2.81 24.59 -0.68
CA HIS A 268 -2.29 23.23 -0.87
C HIS A 268 -0.75 23.09 -0.76
N SER A 269 -0.11 24.01 -0.05
CA SER A 269 1.30 23.91 0.31
C SER A 269 1.47 23.49 1.75
N SER A 270 2.45 22.63 2.02
CA SER A 270 2.71 22.07 3.35
C SER A 270 4.19 21.81 3.56
N ILE A 271 4.61 21.83 4.82
CA ILE A 271 5.92 21.34 5.24
C ILE A 271 5.71 20.07 6.06
N TRP A 272 6.52 19.07 5.80
CA TRP A 272 6.55 17.82 6.55
C TRP A 272 7.95 17.53 7.04
N LEU A 273 8.03 16.98 8.25
CA LEU A 273 9.23 16.41 8.83
C LEU A 273 8.96 14.91 9.03
N TYR A 274 9.76 14.08 8.39
CA TYR A 274 9.72 12.62 8.49
C TYR A 274 10.92 12.15 9.29
N ASN A 275 10.70 11.38 10.32
CA ASN A 275 11.77 10.87 11.19
C ASN A 275 11.62 9.38 11.39
N ALA A 276 12.73 8.67 11.40
CA ALA A 276 12.79 7.28 11.78
C ALA A 276 14.08 7.00 12.53
N ALA A 277 14.03 6.08 13.47
CA ALA A 277 15.17 5.57 14.17
C ALA A 277 14.97 4.09 14.48
N GLY A 278 16.03 3.33 14.51
CA GLY A 278 15.97 1.90 14.79
C GLY A 278 17.29 1.39 15.33
N PHE A 279 17.23 0.20 15.90
CA PHE A 279 18.40 -0.54 16.34
C PHE A 279 18.24 -2.02 16.04
N ALA A 280 19.34 -2.73 15.91
CA ALA A 280 19.41 -4.17 15.77
C ALA A 280 20.39 -4.73 16.85
N ASP A 281 20.06 -5.92 17.36
CA ASP A 281 20.94 -6.68 18.25
C ASP A 281 21.53 -7.85 17.46
N GLY A 282 22.84 -8.02 17.51
CA GLY A 282 23.53 -9.10 16.79
C GLY A 282 24.95 -8.73 16.38
N ASP A 283 25.58 -9.60 15.59
CA ASP A 283 26.91 -9.35 15.05
C ASP A 283 26.82 -8.44 13.82
N GLU A 284 27.69 -7.43 13.72
CA GLU A 284 27.76 -6.51 12.57
C GLU A 284 28.00 -7.24 11.22
N GLU A 285 28.70 -8.37 11.24
CA GLU A 285 28.94 -9.20 10.06
C GLU A 285 27.67 -9.98 9.61
N ASN A 286 26.67 -10.09 10.49
CA ASN A 286 25.41 -10.76 10.17
C ASN A 286 24.48 -9.78 9.44
N SER A 287 24.16 -10.06 8.20
CA SER A 287 23.28 -9.22 7.38
C SER A 287 21.87 -9.03 7.99
N LEU A 288 21.39 -9.97 8.82
CA LEU A 288 20.13 -9.83 9.55
C LEU A 288 20.20 -8.74 10.63
N ALA A 289 21.37 -8.50 11.20
CA ALA A 289 21.59 -7.50 12.27
C ALA A 289 21.81 -6.08 11.73
N ASN A 290 21.59 -5.85 10.44
CA ASN A 290 21.77 -4.55 9.82
C ASN A 290 20.45 -4.01 9.25
N TRP A 291 20.35 -2.69 9.20
CA TRP A 291 19.37 -1.94 8.43
C TRP A 291 20.03 -1.50 7.13
N PHE A 292 19.29 -1.54 6.03
CA PHE A 292 19.78 -1.17 4.71
C PHE A 292 18.99 0.01 4.16
N PHE A 293 19.69 0.96 3.54
CA PHE A 293 19.11 2.18 3.00
C PHE A 293 19.72 2.52 1.64
N GLY A 294 18.97 3.26 0.85
CA GLY A 294 19.41 3.77 -0.44
C GLY A 294 18.29 3.82 -1.46
N GLY A 295 18.57 4.30 -2.64
CA GLY A 295 17.61 4.40 -3.72
C GLY A 295 16.54 5.47 -3.51
N TYR A 296 15.71 5.65 -4.53
CA TYR A 296 14.61 6.63 -4.55
C TYR A 296 13.24 5.99 -4.30
N GLY A 297 13.18 4.85 -3.71
CA GLY A 297 11.99 4.01 -3.63
C GLY A 297 12.08 2.89 -4.66
N ASN A 298 12.54 1.82 -4.23
CA ASN A 298 13.09 0.66 -4.89
C ASN A 298 12.26 0.01 -6.02
N ASN A 299 11.06 0.49 -6.29
CA ASN A 299 10.23 0.01 -7.38
C ASN A 299 9.50 1.17 -8.06
N TYR A 300 9.66 1.33 -9.38
CA TYR A 300 9.09 2.43 -10.14
C TYR A 300 7.70 2.17 -10.70
N VAL A 301 7.22 0.94 -10.65
CA VAL A 301 6.07 0.50 -11.46
C VAL A 301 4.88 0.04 -10.61
N ASP A 302 5.09 -0.39 -9.38
CA ASP A 302 3.99 -0.80 -8.50
C ASP A 302 3.11 0.40 -8.09
N ASP A 303 1.92 0.14 -7.55
CA ASP A 303 0.93 1.12 -7.13
C ASP A 303 1.18 1.73 -5.75
N GLY A 304 2.40 1.59 -5.23
CA GLY A 304 2.81 2.18 -3.96
C GLY A 304 2.68 3.71 -3.89
N GLU A 305 3.08 4.29 -2.79
CA GLU A 305 2.96 5.73 -2.58
C GLU A 305 3.68 6.55 -3.66
N VAL A 306 3.06 7.64 -4.11
CA VAL A 306 3.56 8.51 -5.18
C VAL A 306 4.93 9.12 -4.85
N LYS A 307 5.26 9.28 -3.56
CA LYS A 307 6.52 9.86 -3.11
C LYS A 307 7.29 8.87 -2.24
N ARG A 308 7.82 7.85 -2.87
CA ARG A 308 8.51 6.73 -2.22
C ARG A 308 9.78 7.10 -1.47
N TYR A 309 10.42 8.22 -1.83
CA TYR A 309 11.57 8.72 -1.07
C TYR A 309 11.20 9.08 0.39
N ARG A 310 9.91 9.10 0.75
CA ARG A 310 9.43 9.26 2.12
C ARG A 310 9.59 8.00 2.96
N GLU A 311 9.60 6.82 2.33
CA GLU A 311 9.81 5.56 3.01
C GLU A 311 11.12 5.57 3.80
N PHE A 312 11.12 4.96 4.99
CA PHE A 312 12.25 5.10 5.93
C PHE A 312 13.57 4.56 5.36
N HIS A 313 13.52 3.54 4.52
CA HIS A 313 14.70 2.91 3.89
C HIS A 313 15.18 3.64 2.62
N SER A 314 14.37 4.53 2.05
CA SER A 314 14.75 5.28 0.86
C SER A 314 15.70 6.43 1.20
N PHE A 315 16.82 6.53 0.49
CA PHE A 315 17.77 7.62 0.62
C PHE A 315 18.31 8.03 -0.74
N PRO A 316 17.64 8.96 -1.45
CA PRO A 316 17.97 9.37 -2.81
C PRO A 316 19.40 9.88 -2.94
N GLY A 317 20.08 9.50 -4.02
CA GLY A 317 21.49 9.87 -4.31
C GLY A 317 22.49 8.77 -3.96
N PHE A 318 22.03 7.70 -3.36
CA PHE A 318 22.79 6.49 -3.07
C PHE A 318 22.18 5.30 -3.82
N GLU A 319 22.97 4.28 -4.07
CA GLU A 319 22.46 3.02 -4.65
C GLU A 319 21.58 2.28 -3.64
N ILE A 320 20.81 1.32 -4.12
CA ILE A 320 19.93 0.50 -3.28
C ILE A 320 20.80 -0.33 -2.34
N ASP A 321 20.45 -0.31 -1.04
CA ASP A 321 21.17 -1.02 0.03
C ASP A 321 22.66 -0.64 0.16
N GLU A 322 23.06 0.54 -0.37
CA GLU A 322 24.43 1.03 -0.29
C GLU A 322 24.82 1.44 1.15
N ILE A 323 23.88 2.02 1.88
CA ILE A 323 24.08 2.44 3.27
C ILE A 323 23.53 1.34 4.17
N TYR A 324 24.30 0.96 5.20
CA TYR A 324 23.87 -0.02 6.18
C TYR A 324 24.40 0.34 7.58
N GLY A 325 23.84 -0.27 8.62
CA GLY A 325 24.28 -0.11 10.00
C GLY A 325 23.34 -0.82 10.98
N GLN A 326 23.82 -1.11 12.18
CA GLN A 326 23.02 -1.77 13.23
C GLN A 326 22.00 -0.84 13.85
N ASP A 327 22.35 0.43 14.01
CA ASP A 327 21.43 1.44 14.45
C ASP A 327 21.47 2.66 13.52
N PHE A 328 20.36 3.36 13.48
CA PHE A 328 20.22 4.53 12.62
C PHE A 328 19.28 5.58 13.21
N ALA A 329 19.51 6.82 12.80
CA ALA A 329 18.56 7.91 12.93
C ALA A 329 18.49 8.69 11.61
N ARG A 330 17.27 8.85 11.10
CA ARG A 330 16.98 9.56 9.85
C ARG A 330 15.98 10.69 10.09
N SER A 331 16.23 11.84 9.46
CA SER A 331 15.28 12.95 9.43
C SER A 331 15.23 13.54 8.04
N MET A 332 14.05 13.82 7.52
CA MET A 332 13.84 14.43 6.23
C MET A 332 12.82 15.56 6.31
N LEU A 333 13.20 16.74 5.87
CA LEU A 333 12.32 17.90 5.70
C LEU A 333 11.85 17.96 4.26
N GLU A 334 10.52 18.04 4.06
CA GLU A 334 9.91 18.18 2.74
C GLU A 334 9.04 19.43 2.68
N TRP A 335 9.23 20.23 1.66
CA TRP A 335 8.33 21.33 1.32
C TRP A 335 7.53 20.99 0.06
N ASN A 336 6.24 20.79 0.24
CA ASN A 336 5.28 20.56 -0.83
C ASN A 336 4.78 21.89 -1.37
N LEU A 337 5.01 22.14 -2.63
CA LEU A 337 4.51 23.31 -3.34
C LEU A 337 3.06 23.12 -3.78
N PRO A 338 2.32 24.22 -4.09
CA PRO A 338 0.97 24.11 -4.62
C PRO A 338 0.91 23.24 -5.87
N PRO A 339 -0.06 22.33 -5.99
CA PRO A 339 -0.21 21.52 -7.18
C PRO A 339 -0.74 22.37 -8.34
N TYR A 340 -0.17 22.17 -9.52
CA TYR A 340 -0.76 22.64 -10.76
C TYR A 340 -1.74 21.60 -11.29
N ARG A 341 -2.99 21.99 -11.53
CA ARG A 341 -4.05 21.10 -12.02
C ARG A 341 -4.30 21.33 -13.50
N PHE A 342 -4.44 20.26 -14.22
CA PHE A 342 -4.78 20.26 -15.64
C PHE A 342 -6.23 19.82 -15.79
N THR A 343 -6.98 20.51 -16.65
CA THR A 343 -8.39 20.18 -16.96
C THR A 343 -8.56 19.61 -18.36
N GLU A 344 -7.60 19.86 -19.27
CA GLU A 344 -7.69 19.53 -20.69
C GLU A 344 -6.40 18.94 -21.26
N ALA A 345 -5.45 18.55 -20.40
CA ALA A 345 -4.14 18.07 -20.86
C ALA A 345 -4.16 16.55 -21.05
N GLY A 346 -4.37 16.10 -22.27
CA GLY A 346 -4.27 14.69 -22.60
C GLY A 346 -5.24 14.19 -23.66
N THR A 347 -5.32 12.89 -23.79
CA THR A 347 -6.22 12.14 -24.64
C THR A 347 -7.00 11.15 -23.78
N PRO A 348 -8.06 10.48 -24.29
CA PRO A 348 -8.76 9.43 -23.51
C PRO A 348 -7.86 8.29 -23.03
N ALA A 349 -6.72 8.04 -23.68
CA ALA A 349 -5.76 7.00 -23.31
C ALA A 349 -4.67 7.50 -22.34
N PHE A 350 -4.42 8.81 -22.29
CA PHE A 350 -3.42 9.41 -21.41
C PHE A 350 -3.85 10.83 -21.04
N PHE A 351 -4.06 11.05 -19.75
CA PHE A 351 -4.52 12.34 -19.21
C PHE A 351 -3.65 12.76 -18.03
N LEU A 352 -3.09 13.98 -18.08
CA LEU A 352 -2.36 14.59 -16.97
C LEU A 352 -3.34 15.34 -16.07
N ALA A 353 -3.55 14.83 -14.87
CA ALA A 353 -4.50 15.41 -13.90
C ALA A 353 -3.87 16.54 -13.07
N TRP A 354 -2.63 16.36 -12.62
CA TRP A 354 -1.91 17.34 -11.81
C TRP A 354 -0.39 17.13 -11.85
N LEU A 355 0.33 18.21 -11.54
CA LEU A 355 1.76 18.20 -11.27
C LEU A 355 2.00 18.93 -9.94
N ARG A 356 2.70 18.31 -9.01
CA ARG A 356 3.04 18.92 -7.72
C ARG A 356 4.54 18.80 -7.44
N PRO A 357 5.30 19.89 -7.54
CA PRO A 357 6.69 19.92 -7.13
C PRO A 357 6.83 19.79 -5.62
N ALA A 358 7.92 19.20 -5.18
CA ALA A 358 8.34 19.21 -3.78
C ALA A 358 9.86 19.39 -3.72
N LEU A 359 10.33 20.04 -2.65
CA LEU A 359 11.75 20.13 -2.32
C LEU A 359 11.97 19.32 -1.05
N PHE A 360 13.00 18.54 -0.99
CA PHE A 360 13.34 17.80 0.21
C PHE A 360 14.84 17.88 0.53
N ALA A 361 15.14 17.75 1.84
CA ALA A 361 16.48 17.59 2.36
C ALA A 361 16.46 16.55 3.46
N GLY A 362 17.33 15.56 3.39
CA GLY A 362 17.44 14.46 4.33
C GLY A 362 18.81 14.38 4.98
N TYR A 363 18.82 13.94 6.23
CA TYR A 363 20.01 13.61 7.00
C TYR A 363 19.81 12.23 7.62
N MET A 364 20.86 11.43 7.62
CA MET A 364 20.89 10.13 8.25
C MET A 364 22.25 9.90 8.90
N ALA A 365 22.23 9.26 10.06
CA ALA A 365 23.41 8.76 10.73
C ALA A 365 23.19 7.26 11.02
N THR A 366 24.24 6.47 10.87
CA THR A 366 24.28 5.05 11.22
C THR A 366 25.35 4.81 12.28
N ASP A 367 25.24 3.69 13.01
CA ASP A 367 26.18 3.23 14.03
C ASP A 367 26.44 4.29 15.11
N LEU A 368 25.35 4.79 15.71
CA LEU A 368 25.29 5.93 16.63
C LEU A 368 26.00 5.69 17.98
N GLY A 369 26.60 4.53 18.21
CA GLY A 369 27.24 4.13 19.46
C GLY A 369 28.54 4.89 19.84
N GLY A 370 28.95 5.89 19.04
CA GLY A 370 30.07 6.77 19.33
C GLY A 370 31.46 6.12 19.19
N GLY A 371 31.57 5.11 18.32
CA GLY A 371 32.83 4.51 17.87
C GLY A 371 33.38 5.16 16.58
N ASP A 372 34.50 4.66 16.11
CA ASP A 372 35.13 5.10 14.84
C ASP A 372 34.27 4.78 13.60
N ASN A 373 33.12 4.11 13.78
CA ASN A 373 32.24 3.62 12.71
C ASN A 373 30.99 4.51 12.46
N GLU A 374 30.78 5.59 13.24
CA GLU A 374 29.65 6.50 13.00
C GLU A 374 29.78 7.17 11.63
N GLU A 375 28.78 6.94 10.78
CA GLU A 375 28.71 7.52 9.46
C GLU A 375 27.52 8.46 9.30
N ASN A 376 27.71 9.53 8.55
CA ASN A 376 26.73 10.58 8.37
C ASN A 376 26.49 10.85 6.88
N TYR A 377 25.21 10.88 6.48
CA TYR A 377 24.80 11.04 5.09
C TYR A 377 23.83 12.20 4.93
N GLN A 378 23.88 12.85 3.80
CA GLN A 378 22.99 13.95 3.45
C GLN A 378 22.45 13.78 2.03
N THR A 379 21.18 14.12 1.84
CA THR A 379 20.54 14.12 0.53
C THR A 379 19.67 15.35 0.37
N PHE A 380 19.51 15.80 -0.86
CA PHE A 380 18.55 16.85 -1.21
C PHE A 380 18.05 16.64 -2.64
N GLY A 381 16.81 17.06 -2.90
CA GLY A 381 16.22 16.88 -4.22
C GLY A 381 14.91 17.65 -4.42
N PHE A 382 14.31 17.42 -5.58
CA PHE A 382 13.05 18.04 -5.99
C PHE A 382 12.19 17.07 -6.83
#